data_cfc9b934e8bdc51cd71b457db63610ec
#
_entry.id   cfc9b934e8bdc51cd71b457db63610ec
#
_cell.length_a   1.000
_cell.length_b   1.000
_cell.length_c   1.000
_cell.angle_alpha   90.00
_cell.angle_beta   90.00
_cell.angle_gamma   90.00
#
_symmetry.space_group_name_H-M   'P 1'
#
loop_
_entity.id
_entity.type
_entity.pdbx_description
1 polymer ?
#
loop_
_entity_poly.entity_id
_entity_poly.type
_entity_poly.pdbx_seq_one_letter_code
_entity_poly.pdbx_strand_id
1 'polypeptide(L)'
;MCIRDSSKNIELFFKNEKVAEIPIDFLAENAPMYDRKWTKAKLPKENKFSKDQFKSLKLGDCLKKVLIDPNIADKEWIWDQYDHTVMGDTIQKPGGNAGVVRVHGTNKAVAASVDSSATYCHAHPLTGGKQVVCESWRNMISVGAKPIAITNCLNFGNPEKEKNMGEFVECVEGISEAAKYLNFPVVSGNVSFY
;
A
#
# COMPACT_ATOMS: atom_id res chain seq x y z
N MET A 1 -13.88 -2.75 27.92
CA MET A 1 -12.50 -2.44 28.32
C MET A 1 -12.56 -1.50 29.51
N CYS A 2 -12.01 -1.90 30.66
CA CYS A 2 -11.96 -0.99 31.81
C CYS A 2 -10.70 -0.14 31.70
N ILE A 3 -10.85 1.13 31.43
CA ILE A 3 -9.77 2.11 31.49
C ILE A 3 -9.69 2.56 32.95
N ARG A 4 -8.53 2.35 33.57
CA ARG A 4 -8.23 2.92 34.88
C ARG A 4 -7.34 4.15 34.66
N ASP A 5 -7.89 5.31 34.93
CA ASP A 5 -7.23 6.61 34.84
C ASP A 5 -6.82 7.17 36.21
N SER A 6 -6.78 6.28 37.22
CA SER A 6 -6.50 6.66 38.62
C SER A 6 -5.05 7.08 38.88
N SER A 7 -4.11 6.70 38.02
CA SER A 7 -2.74 7.22 38.04
C SER A 7 -2.37 7.74 36.66
N LYS A 8 -1.59 8.80 36.58
CA LYS A 8 -1.05 9.31 35.31
C LYS A 8 0.17 8.52 34.81
N ASN A 9 0.40 7.35 35.39
CA ASN A 9 1.54 6.49 35.10
C ASN A 9 1.10 5.10 34.70
N ILE A 10 1.84 4.48 33.76
CA ILE A 10 1.80 3.05 33.50
C ILE A 10 2.79 2.38 34.45
N GLU A 11 2.31 1.52 35.31
CA GLU A 11 3.12 0.76 36.24
C GLU A 11 3.19 -0.72 35.82
N LEU A 12 4.39 -1.26 35.79
CA LEU A 12 4.65 -2.66 35.50
C LEU A 12 5.08 -3.38 36.77
N PHE A 13 4.44 -4.51 37.03
CA PHE A 13 4.75 -5.35 38.18
C PHE A 13 5.21 -6.76 37.72
N PHE A 14 6.22 -7.26 38.39
CA PHE A 14 6.67 -8.65 38.27
C PHE A 14 6.75 -9.29 39.65
N LYS A 15 6.08 -10.40 39.86
CA LYS A 15 5.96 -11.08 41.17
C LYS A 15 5.58 -10.11 42.30
N ASN A 16 4.61 -9.24 42.05
CA ASN A 16 4.11 -8.20 42.97
C ASN A 16 5.11 -7.06 43.29
N GLU A 17 6.27 -7.04 42.70
CA GLU A 17 7.21 -5.92 42.80
C GLU A 17 7.08 -4.98 41.59
N LYS A 18 7.04 -3.68 41.85
CA LYS A 18 7.00 -2.70 40.76
C LYS A 18 8.38 -2.63 40.09
N VAL A 19 8.46 -3.04 38.81
CA VAL A 19 9.71 -3.11 38.05
C VAL A 19 9.87 -1.94 37.07
N ALA A 20 8.79 -1.23 36.73
CA ALA A 20 8.88 -0.01 35.93
C ALA A 20 7.69 0.91 36.18
N GLU A 21 7.91 2.19 35.94
CA GLU A 21 6.89 3.22 35.98
C GLU A 21 7.18 4.27 34.89
N ILE A 22 6.20 4.55 34.03
CA ILE A 22 6.34 5.48 32.92
C ILE A 22 5.15 6.42 32.93
N PRO A 23 5.36 7.76 32.99
CA PRO A 23 4.30 8.74 32.82
C PRO A 23 3.60 8.56 31.47
N ILE A 24 2.26 8.57 31.47
CA ILE A 24 1.44 8.39 30.26
C ILE A 24 1.72 9.49 29.25
N ASP A 25 1.98 10.72 29.73
CA ASP A 25 2.26 11.89 28.89
C ASP A 25 3.47 11.66 27.96
N PHE A 26 4.46 10.89 28.36
CA PHE A 26 5.62 10.55 27.49
C PHE A 26 5.26 9.63 26.35
N LEU A 27 4.17 8.86 26.46
CA LEU A 27 3.71 7.95 25.43
C LEU A 27 2.71 8.60 24.45
N ALA A 28 2.18 9.77 24.80
CA ALA A 28 1.17 10.47 24.02
C ALA A 28 1.58 11.93 23.74
N GLU A 29 1.31 12.82 24.68
CA GLU A 29 1.36 14.27 24.46
C GLU A 29 2.81 14.82 24.34
N ASN A 30 3.76 14.22 25.06
CA ASN A 30 5.16 14.61 25.09
C ASN A 30 6.05 13.76 24.16
N ALA A 31 5.47 12.98 23.26
CA ALA A 31 6.24 12.29 22.23
C ALA A 31 6.91 13.32 21.30
N PRO A 32 8.19 13.12 20.91
CA PRO A 32 8.87 14.06 20.05
C PRO A 32 8.16 14.22 18.71
N MET A 33 7.83 15.46 18.35
CA MET A 33 7.34 15.81 17.03
C MET A 33 8.50 16.34 16.20
N TYR A 34 8.84 15.64 15.12
CA TYR A 34 9.94 16.01 14.25
C TYR A 34 9.42 16.76 13.03
N ASP A 35 9.96 17.96 12.79
CA ASP A 35 9.85 18.66 11.50
C ASP A 35 11.10 18.37 10.66
N ARG A 36 11.06 17.31 9.87
CA ARG A 36 12.20 16.85 9.10
C ARG A 36 12.31 17.60 7.79
N LYS A 37 13.49 18.12 7.49
CA LYS A 37 13.80 18.73 6.21
C LYS A 37 13.70 17.73 5.08
N TRP A 38 13.27 18.18 3.92
CA TRP A 38 13.17 17.34 2.74
C TRP A 38 13.47 18.12 1.46
N THR A 39 13.83 17.40 0.42
CA THR A 39 14.10 17.95 -0.91
C THR A 39 13.26 17.21 -1.94
N LYS A 40 12.75 17.93 -2.94
CA LYS A 40 11.98 17.32 -4.03
C LYS A 40 12.76 16.19 -4.69
N ALA A 41 12.05 15.13 -5.03
CA ALA A 41 12.62 14.00 -5.76
C ALA A 41 13.17 14.47 -7.13
N LYS A 42 14.38 14.01 -7.45
CA LYS A 42 14.94 14.24 -8.79
C LYS A 42 14.30 13.25 -9.76
N LEU A 43 13.51 13.75 -10.67
CA LEU A 43 12.89 12.91 -11.69
C LEU A 43 13.96 12.29 -12.59
N PRO A 44 13.77 11.03 -13.03
CA PRO A 44 14.65 10.41 -13.99
C PRO A 44 14.63 11.19 -15.32
N LYS A 45 15.77 11.17 -16.00
CA LYS A 45 15.83 11.74 -17.35
C LYS A 45 14.93 10.94 -18.28
N GLU A 46 14.19 11.62 -19.16
CA GLU A 46 13.42 10.96 -20.20
C GLU A 46 14.30 10.06 -21.05
N ASN A 47 13.96 8.79 -21.12
CA ASN A 47 14.55 7.86 -22.06
C ASN A 47 13.92 8.09 -23.44
N LYS A 48 14.66 8.67 -24.36
CA LYS A 48 14.20 8.79 -25.75
C LYS A 48 14.44 7.47 -26.47
N PHE A 49 13.38 6.72 -26.67
CA PHE A 49 13.44 5.50 -27.47
C PHE A 49 13.40 5.88 -28.98
N SER A 50 14.38 5.38 -29.72
CA SER A 50 14.36 5.45 -31.18
C SER A 50 13.57 4.27 -31.77
N LYS A 51 12.70 4.53 -32.76
CA LYS A 51 12.02 3.44 -33.49
C LYS A 51 12.99 2.44 -34.10
N ASP A 52 14.21 2.87 -34.41
CA ASP A 52 15.26 2.03 -35.01
C ASP A 52 15.74 0.92 -34.05
N GLN A 53 15.67 1.14 -32.73
CA GLN A 53 16.00 0.12 -31.73
C GLN A 53 15.06 -1.09 -31.78
N PHE A 54 13.88 -0.95 -32.35
CA PHE A 54 12.86 -2.00 -32.40
C PHE A 54 12.76 -2.66 -33.78
N LYS A 55 13.41 -2.12 -34.83
CA LYS A 55 13.30 -2.63 -36.20
C LYS A 55 13.78 -4.09 -36.37
N SER A 56 14.76 -4.50 -35.56
CA SER A 56 15.32 -5.86 -35.62
C SER A 56 14.58 -6.88 -34.75
N LEU A 57 13.63 -6.44 -33.95
CA LEU A 57 12.93 -7.28 -32.98
C LEU A 57 11.81 -8.08 -33.70
N LYS A 58 11.81 -9.39 -33.51
CA LYS A 58 10.70 -10.23 -33.95
C LYS A 58 9.60 -10.20 -32.87
N LEU A 59 8.40 -9.84 -33.28
CA LEU A 59 7.25 -9.71 -32.37
C LEU A 59 7.02 -10.95 -31.50
N GLY A 60 7.10 -12.16 -32.10
CA GLY A 60 6.93 -13.41 -31.36
C GLY A 60 7.98 -13.64 -30.27
N ASP A 61 9.22 -13.23 -30.51
CA ASP A 61 10.30 -13.37 -29.51
C ASP A 61 10.13 -12.33 -28.39
N CYS A 62 9.67 -11.13 -28.72
CA CYS A 62 9.34 -10.11 -27.74
C CYS A 62 8.18 -10.57 -26.83
N LEU A 63 7.11 -11.10 -27.43
CA LEU A 63 5.96 -11.62 -26.71
C LEU A 63 6.37 -12.75 -25.74
N LYS A 64 7.16 -13.72 -26.21
CA LYS A 64 7.67 -14.80 -25.35
C LYS A 64 8.47 -14.24 -24.17
N LYS A 65 9.38 -13.29 -24.41
CA LYS A 65 10.18 -12.67 -23.34
C LYS A 65 9.31 -11.96 -22.30
N VAL A 66 8.27 -11.26 -22.72
CA VAL A 66 7.34 -10.60 -21.80
C VAL A 66 6.57 -11.64 -20.98
N LEU A 67 6.03 -12.68 -21.62
CA LEU A 67 5.21 -13.68 -20.93
C LEU A 67 5.98 -14.53 -19.91
N ILE A 68 7.28 -14.72 -20.10
CA ILE A 68 8.13 -15.46 -19.15
C ILE A 68 8.80 -14.57 -18.10
N ASP A 69 8.64 -13.25 -18.21
CA ASP A 69 9.20 -12.32 -17.21
C ASP A 69 8.57 -12.58 -15.84
N PRO A 70 9.37 -12.74 -14.76
CA PRO A 70 8.84 -13.02 -13.43
C PRO A 70 7.81 -12.01 -12.91
N ASN A 71 7.82 -10.78 -13.42
CA ASN A 71 6.83 -9.76 -13.04
C ASN A 71 5.48 -9.92 -13.78
N ILE A 72 5.49 -10.61 -14.93
CA ILE A 72 4.31 -10.77 -15.82
C ILE A 72 3.78 -12.19 -15.82
N ALA A 73 4.67 -13.19 -15.66
CA ALA A 73 4.31 -14.61 -15.64
C ALA A 73 3.21 -14.93 -14.63
N ASP A 74 2.43 -15.95 -14.94
CA ASP A 74 1.35 -16.41 -14.07
C ASP A 74 1.86 -16.75 -12.66
N LYS A 75 1.04 -16.39 -11.67
CA LYS A 75 1.30 -16.59 -10.24
C LYS A 75 0.42 -17.68 -9.63
N GLU A 76 -0.24 -18.50 -10.45
CA GLU A 76 -1.14 -19.55 -9.98
C GLU A 76 -0.48 -20.43 -8.92
N TRP A 77 0.79 -20.77 -9.09
CA TRP A 77 1.56 -21.57 -8.14
C TRP A 77 1.65 -20.97 -6.72
N ILE A 78 1.46 -19.65 -6.56
CA ILE A 78 1.47 -19.00 -5.25
C ILE A 78 0.16 -19.26 -4.52
N TRP A 79 -0.97 -19.03 -5.19
CA TRP A 79 -2.29 -19.09 -4.54
C TRP A 79 -2.95 -20.48 -4.64
N ASP A 80 -2.48 -21.38 -5.53
CA ASP A 80 -2.98 -22.74 -5.65
C ASP A 80 -2.72 -23.59 -4.38
N GLN A 81 -1.72 -23.21 -3.58
CA GLN A 81 -1.44 -23.85 -2.30
C GLN A 81 -2.39 -23.45 -1.15
N TYR A 82 -3.28 -22.51 -1.37
CA TYR A 82 -4.23 -22.01 -0.37
C TYR A 82 -5.67 -22.34 -0.76
N ASP A 83 -6.46 -22.80 0.21
CA ASP A 83 -7.89 -23.02 -0.02
C ASP A 83 -8.62 -21.67 -0.03
N HIS A 84 -9.06 -21.26 -1.21
CA HIS A 84 -9.88 -20.07 -1.43
C HIS A 84 -11.38 -20.38 -1.49
N THR A 85 -11.79 -21.63 -1.25
CA THR A 85 -13.19 -22.08 -1.35
C THR A 85 -13.86 -22.26 0.00
N VAL A 86 -13.17 -21.94 1.11
CA VAL A 86 -13.67 -22.07 2.47
C VAL A 86 -15.05 -21.44 2.61
N MET A 87 -15.98 -22.17 3.23
CA MET A 87 -17.39 -21.80 3.44
C MET A 87 -18.18 -21.53 2.14
N GLY A 88 -17.59 -21.74 0.97
CA GLY A 88 -18.22 -21.47 -0.31
C GLY A 88 -18.55 -19.99 -0.55
N ASP A 89 -17.75 -19.08 0.01
CA ASP A 89 -18.02 -17.64 -0.02
C ASP A 89 -17.36 -16.91 -1.17
N THR A 90 -16.40 -17.53 -1.84
CA THR A 90 -15.66 -16.90 -2.93
C THR A 90 -16.54 -16.72 -4.16
N ILE A 91 -16.75 -15.46 -4.57
CA ILE A 91 -17.43 -15.09 -5.82
C ILE A 91 -16.41 -14.91 -6.93
N GLN A 92 -15.34 -14.12 -6.68
CA GLN A 92 -14.21 -13.95 -7.58
C GLN A 92 -13.00 -14.66 -6.99
N LYS A 93 -12.59 -15.75 -7.64
CA LYS A 93 -11.41 -16.53 -7.25
C LYS A 93 -10.10 -15.78 -7.53
N PRO A 94 -8.96 -16.22 -6.96
CA PRO A 94 -7.63 -15.70 -7.29
C PRO A 94 -7.35 -15.67 -8.79
N GLY A 95 -6.46 -14.76 -9.23
CA GLY A 95 -6.14 -14.50 -10.64
C GLY A 95 -6.98 -13.38 -11.27
N GLY A 96 -7.99 -12.85 -10.58
CA GLY A 96 -8.71 -11.64 -10.99
C GLY A 96 -8.10 -10.36 -10.43
N ASN A 97 -8.71 -9.21 -10.76
CA ASN A 97 -8.23 -7.89 -10.33
C ASN A 97 -8.52 -7.60 -8.85
N ALA A 98 -9.47 -8.30 -8.24
CA ALA A 98 -9.80 -8.21 -6.83
C ALA A 98 -10.40 -9.52 -6.34
N GLY A 99 -10.20 -9.85 -5.08
CA GLY A 99 -10.93 -10.92 -4.40
C GLY A 99 -12.34 -10.43 -4.04
N VAL A 100 -13.36 -11.26 -4.26
CA VAL A 100 -14.75 -10.95 -3.92
C VAL A 100 -15.35 -12.11 -3.14
N VAL A 101 -15.88 -11.80 -1.96
CA VAL A 101 -16.56 -12.77 -1.09
C VAL A 101 -17.97 -12.30 -0.76
N ARG A 102 -18.90 -13.24 -0.69
CA ARG A 102 -20.31 -12.92 -0.31
C ARG A 102 -20.43 -12.69 1.19
N VAL A 103 -21.47 -11.94 1.54
CA VAL A 103 -21.91 -11.77 2.93
C VAL A 103 -23.15 -12.63 3.14
N HIS A 104 -23.04 -13.67 3.98
CA HIS A 104 -24.12 -14.60 4.26
C HIS A 104 -25.42 -13.91 4.69
N GLY A 105 -26.56 -14.47 4.27
CA GLY A 105 -27.88 -13.93 4.61
C GLY A 105 -28.23 -12.61 3.94
N THR A 106 -27.43 -12.15 2.96
CA THR A 106 -27.66 -10.90 2.23
C THR A 106 -27.40 -11.07 0.74
N ASN A 107 -27.81 -10.07 -0.06
CA ASN A 107 -27.45 -9.94 -1.48
C ASN A 107 -26.18 -9.09 -1.66
N LYS A 108 -25.31 -9.03 -0.66
CA LYS A 108 -24.10 -8.20 -0.66
C LYS A 108 -22.85 -9.05 -0.78
N ALA A 109 -21.79 -8.42 -1.28
CA ALA A 109 -20.44 -8.96 -1.30
C ALA A 109 -19.45 -7.88 -0.84
N VAL A 110 -18.29 -8.30 -0.40
CA VAL A 110 -17.14 -7.45 -0.09
C VAL A 110 -16.03 -7.77 -1.08
N ALA A 111 -15.44 -6.73 -1.65
CA ALA A 111 -14.29 -6.84 -2.53
C ALA A 111 -13.07 -6.18 -1.92
N ALA A 112 -11.89 -6.76 -2.16
CA ALA A 112 -10.60 -6.20 -1.77
C ALA A 112 -9.57 -6.41 -2.88
N SER A 113 -8.78 -5.37 -3.18
CA SER A 113 -7.56 -5.47 -4.00
C SER A 113 -6.34 -5.07 -3.20
N VAL A 114 -5.18 -5.55 -3.64
CA VAL A 114 -3.88 -5.15 -3.11
C VAL A 114 -3.03 -4.71 -4.29
N ASP A 115 -2.67 -3.45 -4.29
CA ASP A 115 -1.99 -2.80 -5.40
C ASP A 115 -0.74 -2.09 -4.91
N SER A 116 0.35 -2.21 -5.66
CA SER A 116 1.60 -1.54 -5.35
C SER A 116 2.42 -1.32 -6.62
N SER A 117 3.06 -0.18 -6.71
CA SER A 117 3.96 0.17 -7.80
C SER A 117 5.20 0.89 -7.26
N ALA A 118 6.01 0.17 -6.49
CA ALA A 118 7.20 0.70 -5.84
C ALA A 118 8.17 1.36 -6.84
N THR A 119 8.36 0.75 -8.02
CA THR A 119 9.23 1.29 -9.08
C THR A 119 8.74 2.64 -9.59
N TYR A 120 7.43 2.80 -9.78
CA TYR A 120 6.86 4.08 -10.27
C TYR A 120 6.87 5.13 -9.16
N CYS A 121 6.58 4.74 -7.91
CA CYS A 121 6.69 5.65 -6.77
C CYS A 121 8.11 6.14 -6.56
N HIS A 122 9.12 5.28 -6.74
CA HIS A 122 10.52 5.69 -6.66
C HIS A 122 10.94 6.59 -7.82
N ALA A 123 10.50 6.28 -9.06
CA ALA A 123 10.86 7.06 -10.25
C ALA A 123 10.19 8.44 -10.26
N HIS A 124 8.95 8.54 -9.80
CA HIS A 124 8.16 9.78 -9.79
C HIS A 124 7.16 9.75 -8.64
N PRO A 125 7.58 10.08 -7.40
CA PRO A 125 6.79 9.84 -6.20
C PRO A 125 5.37 10.40 -6.25
N LEU A 126 5.20 11.65 -6.64
CA LEU A 126 3.88 12.29 -6.74
C LEU A 126 2.94 11.53 -7.72
N THR A 127 3.44 11.23 -8.92
CA THR A 127 2.64 10.54 -9.94
C THR A 127 2.45 9.06 -9.58
N GLY A 128 3.47 8.40 -9.07
CA GLY A 128 3.40 7.02 -8.60
C GLY A 128 2.36 6.83 -7.50
N GLY A 129 2.31 7.75 -6.53
CA GLY A 129 1.29 7.78 -5.50
C GLY A 129 -0.13 7.90 -6.06
N LYS A 130 -0.33 8.78 -7.07
CA LYS A 130 -1.63 8.87 -7.79
C LYS A 130 -1.98 7.57 -8.52
N GLN A 131 -1.00 6.97 -9.20
CA GLN A 131 -1.21 5.76 -9.98
C GLN A 131 -1.65 4.58 -9.11
N VAL A 132 -1.03 4.36 -7.95
CA VAL A 132 -1.39 3.28 -7.03
C VAL A 132 -2.84 3.38 -6.58
N VAL A 133 -3.29 4.57 -6.20
CA VAL A 133 -4.70 4.81 -5.81
C VAL A 133 -5.65 4.57 -6.99
N CYS A 134 -5.30 5.07 -8.18
CA CYS A 134 -6.12 4.88 -9.38
C CYS A 134 -6.17 3.41 -9.82
N GLU A 135 -5.10 2.66 -9.63
CA GLU A 135 -5.03 1.23 -9.93
C GLU A 135 -5.99 0.45 -9.03
N SER A 136 -5.89 0.63 -7.71
CA SER A 136 -6.79 0.01 -6.75
C SER A 136 -8.25 0.34 -7.03
N TRP A 137 -8.56 1.61 -7.30
CA TRP A 137 -9.91 2.05 -7.64
C TRP A 137 -10.45 1.35 -8.90
N ARG A 138 -9.64 1.27 -9.97
CA ARG A 138 -10.04 0.57 -11.21
C ARG A 138 -10.23 -0.92 -11.00
N ASN A 139 -9.39 -1.55 -10.20
CA ASN A 139 -9.49 -2.98 -9.88
C ASN A 139 -10.80 -3.29 -9.15
N MET A 140 -11.23 -2.42 -8.23
CA MET A 140 -12.55 -2.54 -7.59
C MET A 140 -13.68 -2.43 -8.60
N ILE A 141 -13.66 -1.43 -9.47
CA ILE A 141 -14.69 -1.23 -10.50
C ILE A 141 -14.76 -2.42 -11.47
N SER A 142 -13.60 -2.97 -11.85
CA SER A 142 -13.54 -4.08 -12.83
C SER A 142 -14.24 -5.36 -12.37
N VAL A 143 -14.38 -5.56 -11.07
CA VAL A 143 -15.15 -6.68 -10.49
C VAL A 143 -16.58 -6.29 -10.08
N GLY A 144 -17.04 -5.09 -10.47
CA GLY A 144 -18.38 -4.59 -10.19
C GLY A 144 -18.57 -4.04 -8.78
N ALA A 145 -17.50 -3.87 -8.02
CA ALA A 145 -17.57 -3.32 -6.67
C ALA A 145 -17.54 -1.78 -6.69
N LYS A 146 -18.17 -1.17 -5.70
CA LYS A 146 -18.04 0.26 -5.42
C LYS A 146 -16.84 0.48 -4.51
N PRO A 147 -15.80 1.22 -4.93
CA PRO A 147 -14.68 1.58 -4.06
C PRO A 147 -15.19 2.43 -2.88
N ILE A 148 -14.83 2.04 -1.66
CA ILE A 148 -15.34 2.68 -0.44
C ILE A 148 -14.21 3.36 0.32
N ALA A 149 -13.10 2.65 0.57
CA ALA A 149 -11.99 3.12 1.39
C ALA A 149 -10.69 2.38 1.08
N ILE A 150 -9.58 3.01 1.47
CA ILE A 150 -8.22 2.48 1.35
C ILE A 150 -7.62 2.29 2.73
N THR A 151 -6.86 1.22 2.90
CA THR A 151 -5.81 1.14 3.92
C THR A 151 -4.46 1.19 3.22
N ASN A 152 -3.59 2.11 3.61
CA ASN A 152 -2.26 2.19 2.99
C ASN A 152 -1.19 1.48 3.82
N CYS A 153 -0.12 1.04 3.16
CA CYS A 153 1.05 0.46 3.80
C CYS A 153 2.28 1.16 3.21
N LEU A 154 2.77 2.17 3.90
CA LEU A 154 3.83 3.05 3.43
C LEU A 154 5.18 2.53 3.95
N ASN A 155 6.09 2.18 3.03
CA ASN A 155 7.42 1.70 3.34
C ASN A 155 8.45 2.56 2.62
N PHE A 156 9.24 3.32 3.37
CA PHE A 156 10.22 4.24 2.82
C PHE A 156 11.58 4.09 3.52
N GLY A 157 12.61 4.64 2.88
CA GLY A 157 13.95 4.69 3.48
C GLY A 157 14.03 5.70 4.62
N ASN A 158 15.16 5.68 5.36
CA ASN A 158 15.39 6.52 6.52
C ASN A 158 15.03 7.99 6.28
N PRO A 159 14.05 8.55 7.04
CA PRO A 159 13.52 9.92 6.86
C PRO A 159 14.49 11.01 7.32
N GLU A 160 15.61 10.66 7.97
CA GLU A 160 16.69 11.60 8.29
C GLU A 160 17.48 12.03 7.05
N LYS A 161 17.36 11.25 5.96
CA LYS A 161 17.91 11.63 4.67
C LYS A 161 16.87 12.47 3.92
N GLU A 162 17.15 13.73 3.68
CA GLU A 162 16.23 14.69 3.04
C GLU A 162 15.66 14.18 1.73
N LYS A 163 16.42 13.41 0.95
CA LYS A 163 15.94 12.78 -0.29
C LYS A 163 14.83 11.76 -0.02
N ASN A 164 15.04 10.86 0.94
CA ASN A 164 14.05 9.82 1.27
C ASN A 164 12.78 10.44 1.83
N MET A 165 12.95 11.46 2.70
CA MET A 165 11.81 12.22 3.22
C MET A 165 11.04 12.93 2.10
N GLY A 166 11.73 13.45 1.08
CA GLY A 166 11.10 14.05 -0.09
C GLY A 166 10.30 13.04 -0.94
N GLU A 167 10.84 11.85 -1.16
CA GLU A 167 10.11 10.76 -1.84
C GLU A 167 8.83 10.38 -1.06
N PHE A 168 8.92 10.31 0.27
CA PHE A 168 7.77 10.04 1.13
C PHE A 168 6.71 11.14 1.03
N VAL A 169 7.10 12.40 1.20
CA VAL A 169 6.18 13.56 1.16
C VAL A 169 5.45 13.62 -0.18
N GLU A 170 6.18 13.61 -1.30
CA GLU A 170 5.57 13.69 -2.62
C GLU A 170 4.67 12.48 -2.93
N CYS A 171 5.01 11.28 -2.46
CA CYS A 171 4.17 10.10 -2.62
C CYS A 171 2.85 10.23 -1.84
N VAL A 172 2.92 10.70 -0.60
CA VAL A 172 1.74 10.94 0.25
C VAL A 172 0.86 12.05 -0.34
N GLU A 173 1.44 13.11 -0.87
CA GLU A 173 0.71 14.16 -1.61
C GLU A 173 -0.03 13.57 -2.80
N GLY A 174 0.64 12.74 -3.62
CA GLY A 174 0.03 12.07 -4.76
C GLY A 174 -1.14 11.15 -4.37
N ILE A 175 -0.97 10.34 -3.33
CA ILE A 175 -2.03 9.49 -2.76
C ILE A 175 -3.21 10.37 -2.32
N SER A 176 -2.93 11.44 -1.60
CA SER A 176 -3.94 12.35 -1.06
C SER A 176 -4.77 13.04 -2.16
N GLU A 177 -4.11 13.53 -3.23
CA GLU A 177 -4.78 14.16 -4.36
C GLU A 177 -5.71 13.17 -5.08
N ALA A 178 -5.23 11.96 -5.38
CA ALA A 178 -6.02 10.95 -6.08
C ALA A 178 -7.18 10.44 -5.20
N ALA A 179 -6.94 10.20 -3.91
CA ALA A 179 -7.97 9.79 -2.97
C ALA A 179 -9.09 10.81 -2.84
N LYS A 180 -8.76 12.10 -2.78
CA LYS A 180 -9.74 13.20 -2.76
C LYS A 180 -10.53 13.27 -4.07
N TYR A 181 -9.84 13.21 -5.21
CA TYR A 181 -10.47 13.30 -6.52
C TYR A 181 -11.46 12.16 -6.78
N LEU A 182 -11.10 10.93 -6.39
CA LEU A 182 -11.91 9.73 -6.57
C LEU A 182 -12.95 9.50 -5.45
N ASN A 183 -13.00 10.35 -4.44
CA ASN A 183 -13.78 10.14 -3.22
C ASN A 183 -13.52 8.75 -2.61
N PHE A 184 -12.24 8.39 -2.48
CA PHE A 184 -11.76 7.09 -2.04
C PHE A 184 -10.83 7.29 -0.82
N PRO A 185 -11.40 7.53 0.37
CA PRO A 185 -10.65 7.98 1.54
C PRO A 185 -9.71 6.92 2.09
N VAL A 186 -8.56 7.37 2.57
CA VAL A 186 -7.65 6.55 3.38
C VAL A 186 -8.14 6.57 4.83
N VAL A 187 -8.57 5.43 5.35
CA VAL A 187 -9.19 5.32 6.68
C VAL A 187 -8.28 4.67 7.71
N SER A 188 -7.22 4.00 7.27
CA SER A 188 -6.23 3.34 8.12
C SER A 188 -4.94 3.11 7.33
N GLY A 189 -3.92 2.62 8.01
CA GLY A 189 -2.67 2.22 7.38
C GLY A 189 -1.52 2.14 8.37
N ASN A 190 -0.32 1.92 7.84
CA ASN A 190 0.91 1.99 8.60
C ASN A 190 2.01 2.70 7.80
N VAL A 191 2.99 3.20 8.54
CA VAL A 191 4.23 3.77 7.99
C VAL A 191 5.42 3.04 8.61
N SER A 192 6.32 2.55 7.76
CA SER A 192 7.59 1.94 8.18
C SER A 192 8.76 2.64 7.49
N PHE A 193 9.79 2.95 8.25
CA PHE A 193 11.02 3.56 7.76
C PHE A 193 12.22 2.63 8.04
N TYR A 194 13.14 2.52 7.08
CA TYR A 194 14.30 1.61 7.13
C TYR A 194 15.63 2.33 6.88
#